data_f62732c141e5d2d33495d634593ffe53
#
_entry.id   f62732c141e5d2d33495d634593ffe53
#
_cell.length_a   1.000
_cell.length_b   1.000
_cell.length_c   1.000
_cell.angle_alpha   90.00
_cell.angle_beta   90.00
_cell.angle_gamma   90.00
#
_symmetry.space_group_name_H-M   'P 1'
#
loop_
_entity.id
_entity.type
_entity.pdbx_description
1 polymer ?
#
loop_
_entity_poly.entity_id
_entity_poly.type
_entity_poly.pdbx_seq_one_letter_code
_entity_poly.pdbx_strand_id
1 'polypeptide(L)'
;MNMIQLIKQIIDLNKGQIYNIYSSEALLRIVAWYVTPIFYYLRCSPNLISVIALFVGLYASLLIFTYGLDCIGYGVSLYVLSIIIDHCDGNIARLKNIPTFFGRFMDGLFDIIVLGIFQSSILYAFISEPEELSDIINNYSDPLLILFIISIFFTPIQHLIYDRYSAYTRWIKEEHSLVIQPTLRREISFVFIDFINDSLLILLIILPFYFDIIVIYFLVNLLASIYIVLLHLLFSKKYMSTHAENHRKKDIRR
;
A
#
# COMPACT_ATOMS: atom_id res chain seq x y z
N MET A 1 -23.81 -10.69 19.70
CA MET A 1 -22.44 -11.23 19.82
C MET A 1 -21.65 -10.27 20.70
N ASN A 2 -20.94 -10.77 21.72
CA ASN A 2 -20.09 -9.93 22.57
C ASN A 2 -18.88 -9.45 21.77
N MET A 3 -18.35 -8.24 22.07
CA MET A 3 -17.22 -7.62 21.40
C MET A 3 -15.98 -8.54 21.34
N ILE A 4 -15.66 -9.25 22.42
CA ILE A 4 -14.53 -10.20 22.49
C ILE A 4 -14.73 -11.37 21.51
N GLN A 5 -15.93 -11.91 21.42
CA GLN A 5 -16.25 -12.99 20.48
C GLN A 5 -16.15 -12.52 19.03
N LEU A 6 -16.58 -11.27 18.75
CA LEU A 6 -16.46 -10.66 17.44
C LEU A 6 -15.01 -10.49 17.03
N ILE A 7 -14.16 -9.93 17.91
CA ILE A 7 -12.71 -9.76 17.64
C ILE A 7 -12.07 -11.14 17.38
N LYS A 8 -12.36 -12.14 18.20
CA LYS A 8 -11.84 -13.50 18.01
C LYS A 8 -12.22 -14.06 16.63
N GLN A 9 -13.48 -13.89 16.21
CA GLN A 9 -13.94 -14.32 14.91
C GLN A 9 -13.23 -13.56 13.76
N ILE A 10 -13.03 -12.25 13.90
CA ILE A 10 -12.27 -11.45 12.93
C ILE A 10 -10.83 -11.98 12.82
N ILE A 11 -10.16 -12.23 13.93
CA ILE A 11 -8.79 -12.78 13.95
C ILE A 11 -8.76 -14.15 13.24
N ASP A 12 -9.66 -15.05 13.58
CA ASP A 12 -9.69 -16.40 13.00
C ASP A 12 -9.91 -16.39 11.48
N LEU A 13 -10.74 -15.48 10.98
CA LEU A 13 -10.98 -15.31 9.55
C LEU A 13 -9.81 -14.64 8.81
N ASN A 14 -9.00 -13.83 9.50
CA ASN A 14 -8.01 -12.97 8.87
C ASN A 14 -6.55 -13.33 9.19
N LYS A 15 -6.28 -14.23 10.14
CA LYS A 15 -4.91 -14.65 10.50
C LYS A 15 -4.10 -15.19 9.31
N GLY A 16 -4.75 -15.79 8.32
CA GLY A 16 -4.12 -16.24 7.08
C GLY A 16 -3.71 -15.13 6.13
N GLN A 17 -4.09 -13.87 6.39
CA GLN A 17 -3.68 -12.68 5.62
C GLN A 17 -2.34 -12.12 6.11
N ILE A 18 -1.92 -12.47 7.31
CA ILE A 18 -0.62 -12.07 7.85
C ILE A 18 0.40 -13.09 7.39
N TYR A 19 1.12 -12.75 6.33
CA TYR A 19 2.20 -13.59 5.80
C TYR A 19 3.50 -13.45 6.59
N ASN A 20 3.70 -12.30 7.23
CA ASN A 20 4.85 -12.03 8.06
C ASN A 20 4.49 -11.06 9.19
N ILE A 21 4.70 -11.47 10.44
CA ILE A 21 4.41 -10.66 11.65
C ILE A 21 5.30 -9.41 11.74
N TYR A 22 6.46 -9.44 11.09
CA TYR A 22 7.44 -8.34 11.15
C TYR A 22 7.19 -7.25 10.10
N SER A 23 6.18 -7.37 9.23
CA SER A 23 5.82 -6.28 8.33
C SER A 23 4.97 -5.24 9.05
N SER A 24 5.15 -3.97 8.73
CA SER A 24 4.30 -2.87 9.18
C SER A 24 2.85 -3.04 8.70
N GLU A 25 2.65 -3.57 7.50
CA GLU A 25 1.32 -3.97 7.00
C GLU A 25 0.65 -4.96 7.97
N ALA A 26 1.42 -5.92 8.53
CA ALA A 26 0.88 -6.85 9.53
C ALA A 26 0.45 -6.13 10.80
N LEU A 27 1.22 -5.15 11.25
CA LEU A 27 0.88 -4.34 12.42
C LEU A 27 -0.42 -3.56 12.18
N LEU A 28 -0.55 -2.88 11.04
CA LEU A 28 -1.75 -2.11 10.69
C LEU A 28 -2.99 -3.02 10.56
N ARG A 29 -2.83 -4.22 9.98
CA ARG A 29 -3.89 -5.25 9.93
C ARG A 29 -4.31 -5.72 11.31
N ILE A 30 -3.36 -5.94 12.22
CA ILE A 30 -3.65 -6.32 13.62
C ILE A 30 -4.45 -5.20 14.29
N VAL A 31 -4.04 -3.94 14.16
CA VAL A 31 -4.79 -2.80 14.69
C VAL A 31 -6.19 -2.74 14.09
N ALA A 32 -6.33 -2.96 12.78
CA ALA A 32 -7.63 -2.99 12.11
C ALA A 32 -8.58 -4.08 12.67
N TRP A 33 -8.09 -5.22 13.18
CA TRP A 33 -8.94 -6.22 13.83
C TRP A 33 -9.68 -5.68 15.07
N TYR A 34 -9.03 -4.77 15.81
CA TYR A 34 -9.61 -4.12 16.98
C TYR A 34 -10.49 -2.92 16.63
N VAL A 35 -10.27 -2.28 15.49
CA VAL A 35 -11.08 -1.16 14.98
C VAL A 35 -12.33 -1.66 14.25
N THR A 36 -12.26 -2.78 13.54
CA THR A 36 -13.37 -3.37 12.75
C THR A 36 -14.69 -3.51 13.52
N PRO A 37 -14.73 -3.88 14.82
CA PRO A 37 -15.97 -3.95 15.58
C PRO A 37 -16.78 -2.65 15.58
N ILE A 38 -16.16 -1.47 15.54
CA ILE A 38 -16.82 -0.18 15.47
C ILE A 38 -17.73 -0.14 14.24
N PHE A 39 -17.18 -0.46 13.08
CA PHE A 39 -17.91 -0.47 11.80
C PHE A 39 -18.97 -1.58 11.73
N TYR A 40 -18.70 -2.71 12.40
CA TYR A 40 -19.68 -3.78 12.50
C TYR A 40 -20.93 -3.35 13.26
N TYR A 41 -20.78 -2.73 14.44
CA TYR A 41 -21.91 -2.25 15.24
C TYR A 41 -22.62 -1.07 14.60
N LEU A 42 -21.92 -0.20 13.86
CA LEU A 42 -22.50 0.86 13.04
C LEU A 42 -23.20 0.33 11.78
N ARG A 43 -23.15 -1.00 11.54
CA ARG A 43 -23.73 -1.67 10.37
C ARG A 43 -23.22 -1.14 9.03
N CYS A 44 -22.00 -0.61 8.98
CA CYS A 44 -21.38 -0.12 7.76
C CYS A 44 -21.25 -1.25 6.72
N SER A 45 -21.43 -0.90 5.45
CA SER A 45 -21.07 -1.78 4.33
C SER A 45 -19.57 -1.69 4.07
N PRO A 46 -18.93 -2.72 3.49
CA PRO A 46 -17.52 -2.66 3.10
C PRO A 46 -17.22 -1.42 2.24
N ASN A 47 -17.96 -1.21 1.17
CA ASN A 47 -17.75 -0.08 0.26
C ASN A 47 -17.88 1.29 0.95
N LEU A 48 -18.76 1.43 1.96
CA LEU A 48 -18.84 2.66 2.74
C LEU A 48 -17.58 2.88 3.57
N ILE A 49 -16.98 1.81 4.10
CA ILE A 49 -15.75 1.88 4.88
C ILE A 49 -14.59 2.30 3.98
N SER A 50 -14.47 1.74 2.76
CA SER A 50 -13.46 2.16 1.77
C SER A 50 -13.62 3.64 1.41
N VAL A 51 -14.86 4.13 1.24
CA VAL A 51 -15.13 5.55 0.99
C VAL A 51 -14.72 6.43 2.18
N ILE A 52 -14.98 5.99 3.42
CA ILE A 52 -14.52 6.71 4.62
C ILE A 52 -12.99 6.76 4.66
N ALA A 53 -12.30 5.65 4.39
CA ALA A 53 -10.85 5.58 4.32
C ALA A 53 -10.30 6.57 3.28
N LEU A 54 -10.89 6.59 2.07
CA LEU A 54 -10.55 7.55 1.02
C LEU A 54 -10.63 9.00 1.53
N PHE A 55 -11.76 9.39 2.14
CA PHE A 55 -11.92 10.77 2.61
C PHE A 55 -10.97 11.12 3.76
N VAL A 56 -10.66 10.19 4.65
CA VAL A 56 -9.66 10.41 5.72
C VAL A 56 -8.27 10.60 5.11
N GLY A 57 -7.89 9.79 4.13
CA GLY A 57 -6.61 9.93 3.43
C GLY A 57 -6.49 11.22 2.61
N LEU A 58 -7.56 11.63 1.93
CA LEU A 58 -7.61 12.91 1.22
C LEU A 58 -7.53 14.10 2.18
N TYR A 59 -8.19 14.01 3.33
CA TYR A 59 -8.12 15.06 4.36
C TYR A 59 -6.71 15.12 4.98
N ALA A 60 -6.04 14.00 5.19
CA ALA A 60 -4.65 13.96 5.61
C ALA A 60 -3.75 14.74 4.64
N SER A 61 -3.92 14.50 3.34
CA SER A 61 -3.19 15.19 2.27
C SER A 61 -3.51 16.68 2.22
N LEU A 62 -4.79 17.05 2.38
CA LEU A 62 -5.22 18.44 2.41
C LEU A 62 -4.62 19.22 3.58
N LEU A 63 -4.48 18.61 4.76
CA LEU A 63 -3.81 19.24 5.90
C LEU A 63 -2.35 19.56 5.61
N ILE A 64 -1.61 18.61 5.05
CA ILE A 64 -0.21 18.82 4.68
C ILE A 64 -0.12 19.90 3.59
N PHE A 65 -1.00 19.85 2.59
CA PHE A 65 -1.02 20.82 1.49
C PHE A 65 -1.30 22.24 1.97
N THR A 66 -2.17 22.41 3.01
CA THR A 66 -2.61 23.73 3.48
C THR A 66 -1.64 24.34 4.52
N TYR A 67 -1.10 23.50 5.39
CA TYR A 67 -0.33 23.94 6.56
C TYR A 67 1.16 23.58 6.46
N GLY A 68 1.60 22.95 5.37
CA GLY A 68 2.99 22.63 5.12
C GLY A 68 3.58 21.60 6.08
N LEU A 69 4.89 21.71 6.30
CA LEU A 69 5.64 20.79 7.16
C LEU A 69 5.22 20.84 8.62
N ASP A 70 4.69 21.96 9.13
CA ASP A 70 4.22 22.09 10.51
C ASP A 70 3.15 21.06 10.89
N CYS A 71 2.34 20.66 9.92
CA CYS A 71 1.26 19.69 10.10
C CYS A 71 1.58 18.28 9.58
N ILE A 72 2.82 18.01 9.15
CA ILE A 72 3.17 16.73 8.54
C ILE A 72 2.91 15.55 9.49
N GLY A 73 3.23 15.67 10.77
CA GLY A 73 2.97 14.62 11.76
C GLY A 73 1.49 14.28 11.91
N TYR A 74 0.61 15.29 11.91
CA TYR A 74 -0.85 15.09 11.93
C TYR A 74 -1.35 14.49 10.62
N GLY A 75 -0.87 14.98 9.48
CA GLY A 75 -1.23 14.45 8.17
C GLY A 75 -0.82 12.98 8.02
N VAL A 76 0.42 12.63 8.39
CA VAL A 76 0.89 11.24 8.35
C VAL A 76 0.07 10.35 9.30
N SER A 77 -0.27 10.85 10.51
CA SER A 77 -1.10 10.08 11.46
C SER A 77 -2.49 9.77 10.89
N LEU A 78 -3.11 10.74 10.21
CA LEU A 78 -4.41 10.54 9.54
C LEU A 78 -4.28 9.62 8.32
N TYR A 79 -3.18 9.70 7.57
CA TYR A 79 -2.90 8.79 6.48
C TYR A 79 -2.76 7.34 6.97
N VAL A 80 -2.00 7.10 8.05
CA VAL A 80 -1.91 5.79 8.69
C VAL A 80 -3.28 5.31 9.18
N LEU A 81 -4.08 6.22 9.76
CA LEU A 81 -5.46 5.90 10.16
C LEU A 81 -6.33 5.51 8.95
N SER A 82 -6.18 6.16 7.79
CA SER A 82 -6.92 5.79 6.58
C SER A 82 -6.59 4.36 6.13
N ILE A 83 -5.33 3.94 6.19
CA ILE A 83 -4.90 2.56 5.89
C ILE A 83 -5.52 1.56 6.87
N ILE A 84 -5.57 1.90 8.17
CA ILE A 84 -6.22 1.03 9.18
C ILE A 84 -7.71 0.87 8.89
N ILE A 85 -8.40 1.97 8.55
CA ILE A 85 -9.83 1.96 8.19
C ILE A 85 -10.06 1.11 6.93
N ASP A 86 -9.21 1.27 5.93
CA ASP A 86 -9.26 0.50 4.71
C ASP A 86 -9.20 -1.01 4.98
N HIS A 87 -8.26 -1.48 5.79
CA HIS A 87 -8.21 -2.89 6.19
C HIS A 87 -9.49 -3.39 6.89
N CYS A 88 -10.30 -2.49 7.47
CA CYS A 88 -11.56 -2.87 8.11
C CYS A 88 -12.64 -3.29 7.11
N ASP A 89 -12.65 -2.76 5.88
CA ASP A 89 -13.64 -3.11 4.85
C ASP A 89 -13.51 -4.58 4.43
N GLY A 90 -12.27 -5.04 4.17
CA GLY A 90 -11.98 -6.42 3.88
C GLY A 90 -12.32 -7.36 5.06
N ASN A 91 -12.12 -6.91 6.30
CA ASN A 91 -12.52 -7.67 7.49
C ASN A 91 -14.05 -7.81 7.54
N ILE A 92 -14.80 -6.74 7.31
CA ILE A 92 -16.28 -6.76 7.27
C ILE A 92 -16.79 -7.59 6.08
N ALA A 93 -16.17 -7.48 4.90
CA ALA A 93 -16.55 -8.28 3.74
C ALA A 93 -16.41 -9.79 4.01
N ARG A 94 -15.31 -10.21 4.64
CA ARG A 94 -15.08 -11.62 5.04
C ARG A 94 -16.04 -12.07 6.15
N LEU A 95 -16.24 -11.22 7.16
CA LEU A 95 -17.12 -11.52 8.30
C LEU A 95 -18.58 -11.73 7.86
N LYS A 96 -19.05 -10.93 6.91
CA LYS A 96 -20.40 -11.02 6.34
C LYS A 96 -20.50 -11.99 5.15
N ASN A 97 -19.37 -12.55 4.70
CA ASN A 97 -19.27 -13.41 3.51
C ASN A 97 -19.86 -12.77 2.24
N ILE A 98 -19.55 -11.49 2.03
CA ILE A 98 -20.00 -10.69 0.88
C ILE A 98 -18.84 -10.05 0.08
N PRO A 99 -17.75 -10.77 -0.22
CA PRO A 99 -16.70 -10.21 -1.06
C PRO A 99 -17.23 -9.97 -2.47
N THR A 100 -16.95 -8.79 -3.04
CA THR A 100 -17.35 -8.44 -4.42
C THR A 100 -16.15 -8.06 -5.26
N PHE A 101 -16.23 -8.33 -6.57
CA PHE A 101 -15.20 -7.87 -7.51
C PHE A 101 -15.15 -6.35 -7.57
N PHE A 102 -16.31 -5.69 -7.52
CA PHE A 102 -16.40 -4.23 -7.49
C PHE A 102 -15.73 -3.63 -6.24
N GLY A 103 -15.97 -4.21 -5.06
CA GLY A 103 -15.32 -3.78 -3.82
C GLY A 103 -13.80 -3.83 -3.94
N ARG A 104 -13.24 -4.93 -4.45
CA ARG A 104 -11.79 -5.08 -4.66
C ARG A 104 -11.23 -4.11 -5.70
N PHE A 105 -11.99 -3.78 -6.74
CA PHE A 105 -11.61 -2.77 -7.73
C PHE A 105 -11.54 -1.37 -7.10
N MET A 106 -12.55 -1.01 -6.31
CA MET A 106 -12.60 0.28 -5.61
C MET A 106 -11.48 0.43 -4.57
N ASP A 107 -11.20 -0.62 -3.80
CA ASP A 107 -10.10 -0.74 -2.85
C ASP A 107 -8.77 -0.37 -3.51
N GLY A 108 -8.36 -1.11 -4.53
CA GLY A 108 -7.11 -0.83 -5.23
C GLY A 108 -7.05 0.54 -5.94
N LEU A 109 -8.20 1.05 -6.42
CA LEU A 109 -8.26 2.39 -7.02
C LEU A 109 -8.08 3.49 -5.97
N PHE A 110 -8.74 3.36 -4.82
CA PHE A 110 -8.65 4.34 -3.74
C PHE A 110 -7.28 4.39 -3.12
N ASP A 111 -6.62 3.25 -2.93
CA ASP A 111 -5.24 3.16 -2.46
C ASP A 111 -4.28 3.98 -3.32
N ILE A 112 -4.35 3.80 -4.63
CA ILE A 112 -3.48 4.51 -5.58
C ILE A 112 -3.76 6.02 -5.55
N ILE A 113 -5.03 6.43 -5.50
CA ILE A 113 -5.42 7.84 -5.44
C ILE A 113 -4.91 8.49 -4.15
N VAL A 114 -5.20 7.88 -3.00
CA VAL A 114 -4.80 8.42 -1.70
C VAL A 114 -3.28 8.52 -1.59
N LEU A 115 -2.56 7.46 -1.97
CA LEU A 115 -1.10 7.43 -1.91
C LEU A 115 -0.47 8.51 -2.81
N GLY A 116 -0.95 8.63 -4.06
CA GLY A 116 -0.43 9.61 -5.01
C GLY A 116 -0.65 11.05 -4.56
N ILE A 117 -1.85 11.36 -4.04
CA ILE A 117 -2.16 12.71 -3.51
C ILE A 117 -1.39 12.99 -2.23
N PHE A 118 -1.24 11.99 -1.34
CA PHE A 118 -0.48 12.12 -0.11
C PHE A 118 1.00 12.40 -0.38
N GLN A 119 1.66 11.65 -1.26
CA GLN A 119 3.04 11.92 -1.64
C GLN A 119 3.21 13.28 -2.33
N SER A 120 2.23 13.68 -3.16
CA SER A 120 2.24 14.99 -3.79
C SER A 120 2.08 16.14 -2.79
N SER A 121 1.29 15.95 -1.74
CA SER A 121 1.14 16.97 -0.68
C SER A 121 2.43 17.15 0.13
N ILE A 122 3.16 16.08 0.43
CA ILE A 122 4.46 16.16 1.09
C ILE A 122 5.48 16.89 0.18
N LEU A 123 5.50 16.55 -1.12
CA LEU A 123 6.37 17.24 -2.08
C LEU A 123 6.07 18.73 -2.15
N TYR A 124 4.78 19.09 -2.20
CA TYR A 124 4.36 20.49 -2.23
C TYR A 124 4.77 21.24 -0.97
N ALA A 125 4.53 20.67 0.21
CA ALA A 125 4.95 21.24 1.48
C ALA A 125 6.46 21.46 1.52
N PHE A 126 7.23 20.48 1.04
CA PHE A 126 8.67 20.53 0.94
C PHE A 126 9.18 21.68 0.04
N ILE A 127 8.54 21.94 -1.10
CA ILE A 127 8.94 23.01 -2.03
C ILE A 127 8.51 24.40 -1.51
N SER A 128 7.42 24.45 -0.75
CA SER A 128 6.80 25.72 -0.31
C SER A 128 7.49 26.34 0.92
N GLU A 129 8.40 25.64 1.59
CA GLU A 129 9.11 26.11 2.78
C GLU A 129 10.62 26.32 2.54
N PRO A 130 11.02 27.32 1.73
CA PRO A 130 12.41 27.49 1.32
C PRO A 130 13.36 27.99 2.43
N GLU A 131 12.88 28.58 3.52
CA GLU A 131 13.74 29.25 4.50
C GLU A 131 14.54 28.28 5.38
N GLU A 132 13.98 27.14 5.79
CA GLU A 132 14.71 26.11 6.55
C GLU A 132 15.63 25.24 5.68
N LEU A 133 15.39 25.25 4.39
CA LEU A 133 16.07 24.42 3.40
C LEU A 133 17.17 25.14 2.61
N SER A 134 17.42 26.43 2.90
CA SER A 134 18.11 27.36 2.00
C SER A 134 19.49 26.89 1.53
N ASP A 135 20.30 26.24 2.36
CA ASP A 135 21.68 25.90 1.99
C ASP A 135 21.79 24.57 1.23
N ILE A 136 20.96 23.58 1.56
CA ILE A 136 20.96 22.26 0.90
C ILE A 136 20.15 22.32 -0.40
N ILE A 137 18.99 22.97 -0.40
CA ILE A 137 18.15 23.09 -1.58
C ILE A 137 18.80 23.96 -2.63
N ASN A 138 19.42 25.08 -2.29
CA ASN A 138 20.09 25.94 -3.27
C ASN A 138 21.21 25.23 -4.05
N ASN A 139 21.85 24.21 -3.43
CA ASN A 139 22.89 23.44 -4.08
C ASN A 139 22.37 22.14 -4.76
N TYR A 140 21.23 21.59 -4.33
CA TYR A 140 20.71 20.30 -4.79
C TYR A 140 19.21 20.29 -5.12
N SER A 141 18.57 21.46 -5.26
CA SER A 141 17.12 21.57 -5.49
C SER A 141 16.63 20.75 -6.69
N ASP A 142 17.30 20.86 -7.81
CA ASP A 142 16.86 20.21 -9.05
C ASP A 142 16.96 18.69 -8.98
N PRO A 143 18.08 18.06 -8.54
CA PRO A 143 18.16 16.62 -8.41
C PRO A 143 17.22 16.07 -7.34
N LEU A 144 16.97 16.77 -6.23
CA LEU A 144 15.99 16.34 -5.22
C LEU A 144 14.56 16.39 -5.72
N LEU A 145 14.20 17.49 -6.43
CA LEU A 145 12.90 17.63 -7.06
C LEU A 145 12.65 16.52 -8.08
N ILE A 146 13.63 16.23 -8.92
CA ILE A 146 13.57 15.14 -9.90
C ILE A 146 13.39 13.79 -9.19
N LEU A 147 14.16 13.55 -8.12
CA LEU A 147 14.02 12.32 -7.30
C LEU A 147 12.59 12.15 -6.78
N PHE A 148 11.99 13.20 -6.22
CA PHE A 148 10.64 13.15 -5.67
C PHE A 148 9.59 12.90 -6.74
N ILE A 149 9.65 13.62 -7.86
CA ILE A 149 8.74 13.43 -8.99
C ILE A 149 8.82 12.00 -9.53
N ILE A 150 10.04 11.49 -9.74
CA ILE A 150 10.24 10.13 -10.21
C ILE A 150 9.67 9.12 -9.19
N SER A 151 9.90 9.32 -7.89
CA SER A 151 9.37 8.44 -6.85
C SER A 151 7.83 8.38 -6.86
N ILE A 152 7.18 9.56 -6.89
CA ILE A 152 5.71 9.66 -6.95
C ILE A 152 5.16 8.97 -8.22
N PHE A 153 5.87 9.06 -9.33
CA PHE A 153 5.45 8.42 -10.58
C PHE A 153 5.63 6.89 -10.57
N PHE A 154 6.73 6.39 -9.99
CA PHE A 154 7.02 4.96 -9.95
C PHE A 154 6.14 4.18 -8.97
N THR A 155 5.68 4.80 -7.89
CA THR A 155 4.82 4.14 -6.89
C THR A 155 3.51 3.60 -7.48
N PRO A 156 2.71 4.35 -8.24
CA PRO A 156 1.53 3.82 -8.93
C PRO A 156 1.86 2.72 -9.94
N ILE A 157 3.00 2.83 -10.63
CA ILE A 157 3.46 1.80 -11.58
C ILE A 157 3.73 0.47 -10.86
N GLN A 158 4.37 0.52 -9.70
CA GLN A 158 4.60 -0.64 -8.86
C GLN A 158 3.29 -1.34 -8.50
N HIS A 159 2.29 -0.59 -8.00
CA HIS A 159 0.97 -1.12 -7.66
C HIS A 159 0.26 -1.72 -8.88
N LEU A 160 0.30 -1.02 -10.02
CA LEU A 160 -0.28 -1.51 -11.27
C LEU A 160 0.33 -2.85 -11.71
N ILE A 161 1.66 -2.97 -11.67
CA ILE A 161 2.36 -4.21 -12.06
C ILE A 161 2.03 -5.34 -11.10
N TYR A 162 1.99 -5.06 -9.80
CA TYR A 162 1.58 -6.03 -8.78
C TYR A 162 0.17 -6.56 -9.03
N ASP A 163 -0.79 -5.68 -9.28
CA ASP A 163 -2.18 -6.06 -9.56
C ASP A 163 -2.30 -6.87 -10.85
N ARG A 164 -1.61 -6.47 -11.91
CA ARG A 164 -1.56 -7.21 -13.17
C ARG A 164 -0.98 -8.61 -12.99
N TYR A 165 0.11 -8.73 -12.24
CA TYR A 165 0.71 -10.03 -11.93
C TYR A 165 -0.24 -10.91 -11.10
N SER A 166 -0.88 -10.35 -10.08
CA SER A 166 -1.85 -11.05 -9.24
C SER A 166 -3.10 -11.49 -10.03
N ALA A 167 -3.61 -10.66 -10.92
CA ALA A 167 -4.72 -11.00 -11.80
C ALA A 167 -4.35 -12.14 -12.75
N TYR A 168 -3.15 -12.08 -13.35
CA TYR A 168 -2.67 -13.11 -14.26
C TYR A 168 -2.48 -14.46 -13.55
N THR A 169 -1.90 -14.48 -12.35
CA THR A 169 -1.72 -15.72 -11.59
C THR A 169 -3.04 -16.38 -11.19
N ARG A 170 -4.07 -15.58 -10.88
CA ARG A 170 -5.43 -16.08 -10.60
C ARG A 170 -6.07 -16.66 -11.85
N TRP A 171 -6.00 -15.95 -12.98
CA TRP A 171 -6.55 -16.42 -14.25
C TRP A 171 -5.95 -17.76 -14.68
N ILE A 172 -4.62 -17.91 -14.60
CA ILE A 172 -3.96 -19.18 -14.92
C ILE A 172 -4.40 -20.31 -13.97
N LYS A 173 -4.56 -20.03 -12.70
CA LYS A 173 -5.02 -21.01 -11.72
C LYS A 173 -6.45 -21.49 -12.04
N GLU A 174 -7.33 -20.58 -12.43
CA GLU A 174 -8.73 -20.87 -12.71
C GLU A 174 -8.90 -21.63 -14.04
N GLU A 175 -8.24 -21.18 -15.12
CA GLU A 175 -8.41 -21.82 -16.44
C GLU A 175 -7.58 -23.08 -16.63
N HIS A 176 -6.40 -23.16 -16.04
CA HIS A 176 -5.44 -24.22 -16.34
C HIS A 176 -5.12 -25.13 -15.16
N SER A 177 -5.75 -24.94 -14.01
CA SER A 177 -5.53 -25.71 -12.77
C SER A 177 -4.04 -25.75 -12.34
N LEU A 178 -3.25 -24.77 -12.78
CA LEU A 178 -1.83 -24.69 -12.50
C LEU A 178 -1.58 -23.76 -11.32
N VAL A 179 -0.81 -24.22 -10.35
CA VAL A 179 -0.36 -23.41 -9.24
C VAL A 179 0.93 -22.71 -9.67
N ILE A 180 0.81 -21.45 -10.09
CA ILE A 180 1.98 -20.57 -10.21
C ILE A 180 2.35 -20.11 -8.80
N GLN A 181 3.63 -20.10 -8.50
CA GLN A 181 4.11 -19.73 -7.17
C GLN A 181 3.50 -18.42 -6.69
N PRO A 182 3.11 -18.38 -5.42
CA PRO A 182 2.38 -17.23 -4.88
C PRO A 182 3.27 -15.99 -4.82
N THR A 183 2.60 -14.88 -4.96
CA THR A 183 3.01 -13.52 -4.74
C THR A 183 4.36 -13.31 -4.05
N LEU A 184 5.17 -12.47 -4.64
CA LEU A 184 6.44 -11.92 -4.13
C LEU A 184 6.37 -11.39 -2.68
N ARG A 185 5.18 -11.15 -2.13
CA ARG A 185 4.97 -10.76 -0.72
C ARG A 185 5.56 -11.75 0.31
N ARG A 186 5.95 -12.96 -0.10
CA ARG A 186 6.62 -13.94 0.77
C ARG A 186 8.15 -13.86 0.71
N GLU A 187 8.71 -13.09 -0.20
CA GLU A 187 10.15 -12.90 -0.25
C GLU A 187 10.60 -12.00 0.92
N ILE A 188 11.61 -12.46 1.67
CA ILE A 188 12.14 -11.75 2.84
C ILE A 188 12.60 -10.34 2.48
N SER A 189 13.17 -10.16 1.30
CA SER A 189 13.60 -8.86 0.79
C SER A 189 12.47 -7.86 0.64
N PHE A 190 11.30 -8.31 0.16
CA PHE A 190 10.11 -7.48 0.02
C PHE A 190 9.59 -7.00 1.38
N VAL A 191 9.50 -7.91 2.34
CA VAL A 191 9.08 -7.61 3.71
C VAL A 191 9.99 -6.61 4.39
N PHE A 192 11.30 -6.73 4.16
CA PHE A 192 12.28 -5.81 4.74
C PHE A 192 12.15 -4.40 4.16
N ILE A 193 11.91 -4.28 2.86
CA ILE A 193 11.71 -3.00 2.18
C ILE A 193 10.43 -2.32 2.64
N ASP A 194 9.31 -3.06 2.72
CA ASP A 194 8.05 -2.54 3.26
C ASP A 194 8.23 -2.06 4.71
N PHE A 195 8.90 -2.86 5.55
CA PHE A 195 9.16 -2.49 6.93
C PHE A 195 9.95 -1.18 7.04
N ILE A 196 11.00 -0.98 6.22
CA ILE A 196 11.77 0.26 6.23
C ILE A 196 10.91 1.44 5.78
N ASN A 197 10.18 1.29 4.68
CA ASN A 197 9.38 2.36 4.09
C ASN A 197 8.30 2.87 5.06
N ASP A 198 7.58 1.97 5.71
CA ASP A 198 6.54 2.33 6.66
C ASP A 198 7.12 2.81 8.00
N SER A 199 8.28 2.30 8.40
CA SER A 199 9.00 2.82 9.57
C SER A 199 9.40 4.28 9.38
N LEU A 200 9.79 4.67 8.17
CA LEU A 200 10.10 6.07 7.84
C LEU A 200 8.85 6.95 7.92
N LEU A 201 7.68 6.46 7.48
CA LEU A 201 6.40 7.17 7.67
C LEU A 201 6.08 7.38 9.17
N ILE A 202 6.27 6.35 9.99
CA ILE A 202 6.04 6.47 11.44
C ILE A 202 7.04 7.45 12.07
N LEU A 203 8.28 7.47 11.61
CA LEU A 203 9.28 8.44 12.08
C LEU A 203 8.89 9.89 11.80
N LEU A 204 8.21 10.17 10.67
CA LEU A 204 7.66 11.50 10.38
C LEU A 204 6.61 11.97 11.39
N ILE A 205 5.97 11.06 12.13
CA ILE A 205 5.04 11.41 13.22
C ILE A 205 5.78 11.86 14.48
N ILE A 206 6.95 11.27 14.75
CA ILE A 206 7.60 11.32 16.06
C ILE A 206 8.73 12.36 16.11
N LEU A 207 9.46 12.56 15.01
CA LEU A 207 10.69 13.35 15.00
C LEU A 207 10.49 14.76 14.43
N PRO A 208 11.03 15.80 15.09
CA PRO A 208 10.94 17.19 14.63
C PRO A 208 11.84 17.51 13.42
N PHE A 209 12.74 16.61 13.02
CA PHE A 209 13.66 16.81 11.89
C PHE A 209 13.08 16.18 10.62
N TYR A 210 12.10 16.86 10.03
CA TYR A 210 11.31 16.28 8.93
C TYR A 210 12.07 16.18 7.61
N PHE A 211 13.00 17.10 7.36
CA PHE A 211 13.66 17.22 6.06
C PHE A 211 14.42 15.96 5.64
N ASP A 212 15.39 15.53 6.44
CA ASP A 212 16.22 14.37 6.11
C ASP A 212 15.38 13.10 6.00
N ILE A 213 14.37 12.97 6.85
CA ILE A 213 13.47 11.82 6.83
C ILE A 213 12.61 11.80 5.55
N ILE A 214 12.13 12.97 5.11
CA ILE A 214 11.39 13.10 3.85
C ILE A 214 12.24 12.67 2.65
N VAL A 215 13.48 13.17 2.56
CA VAL A 215 14.41 12.80 1.49
C VAL A 215 14.69 11.31 1.50
N ILE A 216 14.99 10.74 2.67
CA ILE A 216 15.24 9.30 2.83
C ILE A 216 13.98 8.49 2.47
N TYR A 217 12.79 8.93 2.88
CA TYR A 217 11.53 8.28 2.53
C TYR A 217 11.32 8.20 1.01
N PHE A 218 11.48 9.30 0.28
CA PHE A 218 11.33 9.29 -1.18
C PHE A 218 12.41 8.47 -1.88
N LEU A 219 13.65 8.51 -1.40
CA LEU A 219 14.74 7.69 -1.94
C LEU A 219 14.47 6.20 -1.75
N VAL A 220 14.11 5.79 -0.53
CA VAL A 220 13.79 4.38 -0.21
C VAL A 220 12.57 3.92 -1.01
N ASN A 221 11.53 4.74 -1.09
CA ASN A 221 10.33 4.43 -1.86
C ASN A 221 10.65 4.24 -3.35
N LEU A 222 11.48 5.10 -3.94
CA LEU A 222 11.90 4.95 -5.33
C LEU A 222 12.70 3.65 -5.55
N LEU A 223 13.70 3.39 -4.71
CA LEU A 223 14.52 2.17 -4.82
C LEU A 223 13.67 0.91 -4.62
N ALA A 224 12.75 0.93 -3.66
CA ALA A 224 11.80 -0.14 -3.41
C ALA A 224 10.89 -0.36 -4.63
N SER A 225 10.32 0.70 -5.18
CA SER A 225 9.44 0.63 -6.35
C SER A 225 10.15 0.07 -7.58
N ILE A 226 11.37 0.54 -7.86
CA ILE A 226 12.19 0.01 -8.96
C ILE A 226 12.50 -1.48 -8.75
N TYR A 227 12.92 -1.86 -7.54
CA TYR A 227 13.21 -3.25 -7.21
C TYR A 227 12.00 -4.16 -7.39
N ILE A 228 10.83 -3.75 -6.90
CA ILE A 228 9.58 -4.50 -7.02
C ILE A 228 9.16 -4.64 -8.48
N VAL A 229 9.25 -3.56 -9.26
CA VAL A 229 8.96 -3.60 -10.71
C VAL A 229 9.87 -4.60 -11.43
N LEU A 230 11.18 -4.53 -11.18
CA LEU A 230 12.15 -5.44 -11.80
C LEU A 230 11.90 -6.90 -11.42
N LEU A 231 11.63 -7.17 -10.14
CA LEU A 231 11.29 -8.53 -9.70
C LEU A 231 10.04 -9.06 -10.40
N HIS A 232 8.95 -8.28 -10.45
CA HIS A 232 7.71 -8.71 -11.11
C HIS A 232 7.92 -8.96 -12.60
N LEU A 233 8.73 -8.13 -13.28
CA LEU A 233 9.08 -8.34 -14.69
C LEU A 233 9.87 -9.63 -14.90
N LEU A 234 10.88 -9.90 -14.04
CA LEU A 234 11.70 -11.12 -14.12
C LEU A 234 10.85 -12.37 -13.85
N PHE A 235 10.01 -12.36 -12.81
CA PHE A 235 9.12 -13.48 -12.51
C PHE A 235 8.06 -13.67 -13.57
N SER A 236 7.45 -12.60 -14.07
CA SER A 236 6.49 -12.67 -15.17
C SER A 236 7.11 -13.31 -16.41
N LYS A 237 8.31 -12.88 -16.81
CA LYS A 237 9.03 -13.48 -17.94
C LYS A 237 9.27 -14.96 -17.71
N LYS A 238 9.79 -15.36 -16.54
CA LYS A 238 10.11 -16.74 -16.21
C LYS A 238 8.87 -17.65 -16.26
N TYR A 239 7.77 -17.23 -15.59
CA TYR A 239 6.60 -18.09 -15.44
C TYR A 239 5.68 -18.04 -16.67
N MET A 240 5.54 -16.90 -17.33
CA MET A 240 4.71 -16.76 -18.53
C MET A 240 5.31 -17.49 -19.73
N SER A 241 6.64 -17.42 -19.93
CA SER A 241 7.31 -18.13 -21.02
C SER A 241 7.22 -19.65 -20.85
N THR A 242 7.48 -20.16 -19.66
CA THR A 242 7.42 -21.60 -19.35
C THR A 242 6.01 -22.14 -19.55
N HIS A 243 5.00 -21.33 -19.25
CA HIS A 243 3.59 -21.72 -19.41
C HIS A 243 3.20 -21.80 -20.87
N ALA A 244 3.57 -20.81 -21.69
CA ALA A 244 3.33 -20.80 -23.14
C ALA A 244 4.00 -22.00 -23.85
N GLU A 245 5.21 -22.37 -23.45
CA GLU A 245 5.89 -23.55 -23.98
C GLU A 245 5.19 -24.87 -23.62
N ASN A 246 4.71 -25.00 -22.41
CA ASN A 246 3.98 -26.21 -21.98
C ASN A 246 2.63 -26.37 -22.69
N HIS A 247 1.94 -25.28 -22.99
CA HIS A 247 0.73 -25.31 -23.82
C HIS A 247 1.03 -25.74 -25.25
N ARG A 248 2.03 -25.15 -25.90
CA ARG A 248 2.44 -25.56 -27.26
C ARG A 248 2.78 -27.04 -27.36
N LYS A 249 3.46 -27.59 -26.34
CA LYS A 249 3.78 -29.03 -26.34
C LYS A 249 2.57 -29.94 -26.15
N LYS A 250 1.51 -29.48 -25.48
CA LYS A 250 0.25 -30.23 -25.34
C LYS A 250 -0.56 -30.24 -26.62
N ASP A 251 -0.62 -29.11 -27.34
CA ASP A 251 -1.38 -29.01 -28.61
C ASP A 251 -0.72 -29.80 -29.75
N ILE A 252 0.61 -29.95 -29.73
CA ILE A 252 1.34 -30.77 -30.72
C ILE A 252 1.15 -32.28 -30.47
N ARG A 253 0.74 -32.69 -29.26
CA ARG A 253 0.53 -34.09 -28.88
C ARG A 253 -0.93 -34.53 -28.99
N ARG A 254 -1.84 -33.68 -29.41
CA ARG A 254 -3.23 -33.96 -29.80
C ARG A 254 -3.38 -33.95 -31.30
#